data_ca05b95b03bae3af7cc41e140b5b00f2
#
_entry.id   ca05b95b03bae3af7cc41e140b5b00f2
#
_cell.length_a   1.000
_cell.length_b   1.000
_cell.length_c   1.000
_cell.angle_alpha   90.00
_cell.angle_beta   90.00
_cell.angle_gamma   90.00
#
_symmetry.space_group_name_H-M   'P 1'
#
loop_
_entity.id
_entity.type
_entity.pdbx_description
1 polymer ?
#
loop_
_entity_poly.entity_id
_entity_poly.type
_entity_poly.pdbx_seq_one_letter_code
_entity_poly.pdbx_strand_id
1 'polypeptide(L)'
;DVKKWKKADIRRRVDELVELVGLKGFEKRYPNQLSGGQRQRVAFARALAPNPELLLLDEPFSALDYQTRLTVSDDIGQILRHSGKTALLVTHDLSEAISLSDRIIVLSRRPATVSTIIPVTFSLEHDTPLNRRNAPEFKTYFNQLWKELNQNETLA
;
A
#
# COMPACT_ATOMS: atom_id res chain seq x y z
N ASP A 1 -23.31 1.32 -6.31
CA ASP A 1 -23.47 0.73 -7.64
C ASP A 1 -23.11 1.77 -8.68
N VAL A 2 -21.90 1.67 -9.25
CA VAL A 2 -21.31 2.61 -10.24
C VAL A 2 -22.22 2.77 -11.48
N LYS A 3 -23.05 1.79 -11.78
CA LYS A 3 -24.00 1.81 -12.91
C LYS A 3 -25.07 2.90 -12.81
N LYS A 4 -25.26 3.50 -11.63
CA LYS A 4 -26.26 4.57 -11.41
C LYS A 4 -25.68 5.99 -11.43
N TRP A 5 -24.39 6.15 -11.61
CA TRP A 5 -23.76 7.47 -11.63
C TRP A 5 -24.08 8.22 -12.93
N LYS A 6 -24.34 9.52 -12.81
CA LYS A 6 -24.45 10.40 -13.96
C LYS A 6 -23.08 10.58 -14.63
N LYS A 7 -23.05 10.74 -15.96
CA LYS A 7 -21.79 10.93 -16.70
C LYS A 7 -20.91 12.07 -16.15
N ALA A 8 -21.53 13.16 -15.69
CA ALA A 8 -20.81 14.28 -15.08
C ALA A 8 -20.11 13.89 -13.78
N ASP A 9 -20.76 13.10 -12.92
CA ASP A 9 -20.18 12.64 -11.66
C ASP A 9 -19.04 11.64 -11.89
N ILE A 10 -19.19 10.76 -12.89
CA ILE A 10 -18.12 9.84 -13.30
C ILE A 10 -16.90 10.64 -13.76
N ARG A 11 -17.09 11.65 -14.62
CA ARG A 11 -15.99 12.46 -15.13
C ARG A 11 -15.28 13.21 -14.02
N ARG A 12 -16.02 13.87 -13.13
CA ARG A 12 -15.46 14.54 -11.95
C ARG A 12 -14.63 13.57 -11.10
N ARG A 13 -15.18 12.38 -10.83
CA ARG A 13 -14.47 11.35 -10.03
C ARG A 13 -13.19 10.86 -10.69
N VAL A 14 -13.20 10.68 -12.00
CA VAL A 14 -11.99 10.30 -12.77
C VAL A 14 -10.95 11.40 -12.68
N ASP A 15 -11.33 12.67 -12.88
CA ASP A 15 -10.42 13.80 -12.83
C ASP A 15 -9.79 13.94 -11.43
N GLU A 16 -10.59 13.80 -10.35
CA GLU A 16 -10.11 13.77 -8.97
C GLU A 16 -9.09 12.64 -8.73
N LEU A 17 -9.37 11.43 -9.22
CA LEU A 17 -8.48 10.29 -9.04
C LEU A 17 -7.19 10.41 -9.83
N VAL A 18 -7.26 10.90 -11.06
CA VAL A 18 -6.08 11.16 -11.91
C VAL A 18 -5.14 12.15 -11.22
N GLU A 19 -5.69 13.21 -10.63
CA GLU A 19 -4.92 14.19 -9.88
C GLU A 19 -4.35 13.58 -8.59
N LEU A 20 -5.17 12.85 -7.84
CA LEU A 20 -4.79 12.20 -6.58
C LEU A 20 -3.59 11.24 -6.76
N VAL A 21 -3.56 10.48 -7.84
CA VAL A 21 -2.47 9.51 -8.11
C VAL A 21 -1.34 10.11 -8.96
N GLY A 22 -1.34 11.41 -9.22
CA GLY A 22 -0.27 12.10 -9.95
C GLY A 22 -0.16 11.69 -11.43
N LEU A 23 -1.28 11.41 -12.09
CA LEU A 23 -1.31 10.99 -13.50
C LEU A 23 -1.89 12.06 -14.45
N LYS A 24 -1.92 13.33 -14.01
CA LYS A 24 -2.35 14.45 -14.84
C LYS A 24 -1.48 14.56 -16.11
N GLY A 25 -2.12 14.63 -17.27
CA GLY A 25 -1.46 14.63 -18.59
C GLY A 25 -1.26 13.23 -19.20
N PHE A 26 -1.60 12.17 -18.47
CA PHE A 26 -1.51 10.79 -18.95
C PHE A 26 -2.89 10.15 -19.24
N GLU A 27 -3.99 10.90 -19.14
CA GLU A 27 -5.37 10.41 -19.21
C GLU A 27 -5.69 9.69 -20.52
N LYS A 28 -5.00 10.08 -21.62
CA LYS A 28 -5.20 9.50 -22.95
C LYS A 28 -4.18 8.43 -23.32
N ARG A 29 -3.26 8.08 -22.42
CA ARG A 29 -2.25 7.05 -22.67
C ARG A 29 -2.81 5.66 -22.50
N TYR A 30 -2.43 4.76 -23.39
CA TYR A 30 -2.73 3.34 -23.25
C TYR A 30 -1.80 2.69 -22.21
N PRO A 31 -2.21 1.57 -21.57
CA PRO A 31 -1.40 0.90 -20.55
C PRO A 31 0.03 0.54 -20.97
N ASN A 32 0.24 0.21 -22.24
CA ASN A 32 1.57 -0.09 -22.82
C ASN A 32 2.46 1.16 -22.99
N GLN A 33 1.90 2.35 -22.88
CA GLN A 33 2.61 3.63 -22.94
C GLN A 33 2.95 4.18 -21.55
N LEU A 34 2.60 3.46 -20.49
CA LEU A 34 2.82 3.83 -19.10
C LEU A 34 3.99 3.04 -18.52
N SER A 35 4.77 3.67 -17.63
CA SER A 35 5.78 2.96 -16.82
C SER A 35 5.13 1.97 -15.86
N GLY A 36 5.93 1.06 -15.26
CA GLY A 36 5.45 0.13 -14.23
C GLY A 36 4.75 0.84 -13.08
N GLY A 37 5.39 1.88 -12.53
CA GLY A 37 4.82 2.68 -11.45
C GLY A 37 3.55 3.43 -11.85
N GLN A 38 3.49 3.97 -13.07
CA GLN A 38 2.27 4.62 -13.58
C GLN A 38 1.12 3.60 -13.74
N ARG A 39 1.39 2.40 -14.24
CA ARG A 39 0.37 1.34 -14.29
C ARG A 39 -0.14 0.97 -12.90
N GLN A 40 0.75 0.90 -11.90
CA GLN A 40 0.37 0.62 -10.51
C GLN A 40 -0.53 1.72 -9.95
N ARG A 41 -0.20 2.99 -10.19
CA ARG A 41 -1.05 4.14 -9.80
C ARG A 41 -2.42 4.09 -10.47
N VAL A 42 -2.51 3.68 -11.75
CA VAL A 42 -3.79 3.45 -12.43
C VAL A 42 -4.59 2.34 -11.75
N ALA A 43 -3.95 1.20 -11.41
CA ALA A 43 -4.62 0.11 -10.73
C ALA A 43 -5.19 0.56 -9.37
N PHE A 44 -4.41 1.34 -8.62
CA PHE A 44 -4.83 1.92 -7.36
C PHE A 44 -6.00 2.92 -7.51
N ALA A 45 -5.93 3.83 -8.49
CA ALA A 45 -7.04 4.75 -8.81
C ALA A 45 -8.34 3.99 -9.16
N ARG A 46 -8.22 2.88 -9.92
CA ARG A 46 -9.37 2.02 -10.23
C ARG A 46 -9.96 1.37 -8.98
N ALA A 47 -9.14 0.92 -8.04
CA ALA A 47 -9.61 0.36 -6.77
C ALA A 47 -10.33 1.42 -5.91
N LEU A 48 -9.89 2.68 -5.96
CA LEU A 48 -10.51 3.80 -5.26
C LEU A 48 -11.77 4.37 -5.95
N ALA A 49 -11.95 4.10 -7.25
CA ALA A 49 -13.03 4.71 -8.03
C ALA A 49 -14.44 4.47 -7.45
N PRO A 50 -14.82 3.27 -7.01
CA PRO A 50 -16.12 3.01 -6.39
C PRO A 50 -16.26 3.57 -4.96
N ASN A 51 -15.27 4.28 -4.46
CA ASN A 51 -15.21 4.82 -3.10
C ASN A 51 -15.42 3.75 -2.01
N PRO A 52 -14.62 2.67 -1.98
CA PRO A 52 -14.80 1.58 -1.03
C PRO A 52 -14.48 2.02 0.40
N GLU A 53 -15.03 1.31 1.40
CA GLU A 53 -14.66 1.46 2.81
C GLU A 53 -13.38 0.66 3.14
N LEU A 54 -13.20 -0.49 2.48
CA LEU A 54 -12.07 -1.40 2.63
C LEU A 54 -11.37 -1.62 1.29
N LEU A 55 -10.06 -1.47 1.27
CA LEU A 55 -9.18 -1.78 0.15
C LEU A 55 -8.41 -3.07 0.46
N LEU A 56 -8.39 -4.00 -0.49
CA LEU A 56 -7.58 -5.21 -0.43
C LEU A 56 -6.42 -5.06 -1.42
N LEU A 57 -5.21 -5.11 -0.93
CA LEU A 57 -3.97 -4.92 -1.68
C LEU A 57 -3.13 -6.19 -1.53
N ASP A 58 -3.08 -7.01 -2.57
CA ASP A 58 -2.33 -8.26 -2.59
C ASP A 58 -1.05 -8.05 -3.40
N GLU A 59 0.11 -8.09 -2.73
CA GLU A 59 1.44 -7.88 -3.31
C GLU A 59 1.52 -6.67 -4.26
N PRO A 60 1.01 -5.48 -3.86
CA PRO A 60 0.75 -4.39 -4.81
C PRO A 60 2.01 -3.82 -5.46
N PHE A 61 3.19 -4.05 -4.90
CA PHE A 61 4.44 -3.46 -5.40
C PHE A 61 5.45 -4.49 -5.90
N SER A 62 5.13 -5.78 -5.89
CA SER A 62 6.05 -6.88 -6.21
C SER A 62 6.65 -6.82 -7.63
N ALA A 63 5.90 -6.28 -8.60
CA ALA A 63 6.32 -6.16 -9.99
C ALA A 63 7.18 -4.91 -10.30
N LEU A 64 7.50 -4.09 -9.28
CA LEU A 64 8.26 -2.85 -9.44
C LEU A 64 9.74 -3.05 -9.09
N ASP A 65 10.63 -2.37 -9.81
CA ASP A 65 12.01 -2.22 -9.39
C ASP A 65 12.11 -1.45 -8.06
N TYR A 66 13.23 -1.58 -7.38
CA TYR A 66 13.42 -1.06 -6.02
C TYR A 66 13.14 0.44 -5.90
N GLN A 67 13.69 1.27 -6.82
CA GLN A 67 13.53 2.73 -6.76
C GLN A 67 12.09 3.15 -7.02
N THR A 68 11.47 2.58 -8.04
CA THR A 68 10.05 2.81 -8.36
C THR A 68 9.15 2.36 -7.22
N ARG A 69 9.47 1.23 -6.59
CA ARG A 69 8.73 0.69 -5.43
C ARG A 69 8.73 1.66 -4.26
N LEU A 70 9.90 2.22 -3.89
CA LEU A 70 10.00 3.19 -2.81
C LEU A 70 9.10 4.42 -3.06
N THR A 71 9.19 4.98 -4.26
CA THR A 71 8.40 6.18 -4.61
C THR A 71 6.90 5.89 -4.65
N VAL A 72 6.50 4.82 -5.34
CA VAL A 72 5.07 4.48 -5.50
C VAL A 72 4.46 4.06 -4.16
N SER A 73 5.18 3.31 -3.32
CA SER A 73 4.67 2.92 -2.00
C SER A 73 4.52 4.12 -1.07
N ASP A 74 5.42 5.10 -1.15
CA ASP A 74 5.31 6.34 -0.37
C ASP A 74 4.07 7.14 -0.77
N ASP A 75 3.88 7.37 -2.07
CA ASP A 75 2.71 8.10 -2.59
C ASP A 75 1.40 7.40 -2.23
N ILE A 76 1.31 6.09 -2.45
CA ILE A 76 0.10 5.30 -2.15
C ILE A 76 -0.16 5.28 -0.65
N GLY A 77 0.86 5.14 0.18
CA GLY A 77 0.74 5.19 1.63
C GLY A 77 0.19 6.52 2.12
N GLN A 78 0.69 7.63 1.58
CA GLN A 78 0.17 8.96 1.90
C GLN A 78 -1.30 9.11 1.47
N ILE A 79 -1.65 8.67 0.26
CA ILE A 79 -3.04 8.70 -0.24
C ILE A 79 -3.97 7.89 0.67
N LEU A 80 -3.57 6.70 1.10
CA LEU A 80 -4.35 5.86 2.01
C LEU A 80 -4.62 6.57 3.33
N ARG A 81 -3.60 7.15 3.96
CA ARG A 81 -3.73 7.89 5.23
C ARG A 81 -4.67 9.08 5.11
N HIS A 82 -4.53 9.88 4.05
CA HIS A 82 -5.40 11.04 3.84
C HIS A 82 -6.83 10.67 3.44
N SER A 83 -7.04 9.50 2.84
CA SER A 83 -8.36 9.06 2.41
C SER A 83 -9.28 8.60 3.56
N GLY A 84 -8.73 8.33 4.74
CA GLY A 84 -9.46 7.76 5.88
C GLY A 84 -10.02 6.36 5.62
N LYS A 85 -9.48 5.64 4.63
CA LYS A 85 -9.93 4.30 4.26
C LYS A 85 -9.18 3.23 5.05
N THR A 86 -9.86 2.13 5.31
CA THR A 86 -9.18 0.93 5.81
C THR A 86 -8.55 0.19 4.64
N ALA A 87 -7.28 -0.22 4.80
CA ALA A 87 -6.59 -1.05 3.82
C ALA A 87 -6.06 -2.31 4.48
N LEU A 88 -6.23 -3.46 3.82
CA LEU A 88 -5.57 -4.71 4.15
C LEU A 88 -4.51 -4.97 3.08
N LEU A 89 -3.25 -4.90 3.50
CA LEU A 89 -2.08 -5.17 2.66
C LEU A 89 -1.58 -6.58 2.93
N VAL A 90 -1.47 -7.38 1.89
CA VAL A 90 -0.75 -8.67 1.92
C VAL A 90 0.58 -8.45 1.21
N THR A 91 1.67 -8.72 1.91
CA THR A 91 3.04 -8.61 1.36
C THR A 91 3.99 -9.57 2.09
N HIS A 92 5.04 -9.97 1.41
CA HIS A 92 6.18 -10.69 2.00
C HIS A 92 7.37 -9.74 2.28
N ASP A 93 7.28 -8.45 1.90
CA ASP A 93 8.32 -7.45 2.15
C ASP A 93 8.10 -6.79 3.53
N LEU A 94 9.01 -7.07 4.46
CA LEU A 94 8.96 -6.51 5.82
C LEU A 94 9.00 -4.98 5.83
N SER A 95 9.73 -4.39 4.89
CA SER A 95 9.86 -2.93 4.82
C SER A 95 8.56 -2.28 4.36
N GLU A 96 7.82 -2.92 3.45
CA GLU A 96 6.48 -2.49 3.08
C GLU A 96 5.52 -2.61 4.26
N ALA A 97 5.48 -3.79 4.91
CA ALA A 97 4.62 -4.02 6.06
C ALA A 97 4.83 -2.98 7.16
N ILE A 98 6.08 -2.68 7.53
CA ILE A 98 6.41 -1.74 8.60
C ILE A 98 6.09 -0.30 8.18
N SER A 99 6.44 0.11 6.96
CA SER A 99 6.30 1.51 6.55
C SER A 99 4.87 1.91 6.24
N LEU A 100 4.03 0.98 5.79
CA LEU A 100 2.66 1.28 5.33
C LEU A 100 1.57 1.02 6.36
N SER A 101 1.81 0.12 7.33
CA SER A 101 0.76 -0.36 8.23
C SER A 101 0.76 0.32 9.58
N ASP A 102 -0.40 0.32 10.24
CA ASP A 102 -0.57 0.69 11.64
C ASP A 102 -0.61 -0.55 12.54
N ARG A 103 -0.79 -1.72 11.92
CA ARG A 103 -0.81 -3.02 12.59
C ARG A 103 -0.41 -4.11 11.60
N ILE A 104 0.51 -4.98 12.03
CA ILE A 104 0.99 -6.11 11.23
C ILE A 104 0.50 -7.40 11.84
N ILE A 105 -0.10 -8.25 11.02
CA ILE A 105 -0.54 -9.60 11.40
C ILE A 105 0.45 -10.57 10.77
N VAL A 106 1.18 -11.29 11.60
CA VAL A 106 2.13 -12.32 11.16
C VAL A 106 1.41 -13.67 11.12
N LEU A 107 1.50 -14.35 9.98
CA LEU A 107 0.94 -15.68 9.80
C LEU A 107 2.01 -16.75 9.97
N SER A 108 1.62 -17.88 10.59
CA SER A 108 2.46 -19.07 10.69
C SER A 108 2.58 -19.80 9.35
N ARG A 109 3.41 -20.86 9.31
CA ARG A 109 3.44 -21.83 8.21
C ARG A 109 2.11 -22.57 8.06
N ARG A 110 1.95 -23.26 6.93
CA ARG A 110 0.76 -24.06 6.62
C ARG A 110 0.57 -25.22 7.60
N PRO A 111 -0.65 -25.45 8.10
CA PRO A 111 -1.84 -24.61 7.91
C PRO A 111 -1.69 -23.26 8.62
N ALA A 112 -1.85 -22.15 7.88
CA ALA A 112 -1.56 -20.81 8.38
C ALA A 112 -2.58 -20.40 9.47
N THR A 113 -2.05 -19.93 10.58
CA THR A 113 -2.79 -19.30 11.68
C THR A 113 -2.14 -17.97 12.04
N VAL A 114 -2.84 -17.12 12.78
CA VAL A 114 -2.25 -15.88 13.29
C VAL A 114 -1.21 -16.23 14.35
N SER A 115 0.07 -15.95 14.07
CA SER A 115 1.16 -16.14 15.02
C SER A 115 1.22 -14.99 16.02
N THR A 116 1.25 -13.76 15.53
CA THR A 116 1.29 -12.57 16.37
C THR A 116 0.67 -11.36 15.66
N ILE A 117 0.29 -10.36 16.44
CA ILE A 117 -0.18 -9.07 15.94
C ILE A 117 0.69 -7.98 16.58
N ILE A 118 1.35 -7.20 15.73
CA ILE A 118 2.28 -6.16 16.15
C ILE A 118 1.68 -4.79 15.81
N PRO A 119 1.35 -3.95 16.81
CA PRO A 119 1.00 -2.56 16.56
C PRO A 119 2.26 -1.80 16.11
N VAL A 120 2.10 -0.92 15.11
CA VAL A 120 3.18 -0.11 14.55
C VAL A 120 2.90 1.35 14.80
N THR A 121 3.78 1.99 15.55
CA THR A 121 3.70 3.41 15.87
C THR A 121 5.05 4.07 15.69
N PHE A 122 5.05 5.28 15.14
CA PHE A 122 6.24 6.09 14.97
C PHE A 122 6.03 7.47 15.58
N SER A 123 7.09 8.01 16.17
CA SER A 123 7.09 9.39 16.72
C SER A 123 7.69 10.34 15.69
N LEU A 124 6.93 10.63 14.62
CA LEU A 124 7.38 11.45 13.50
C LEU A 124 6.50 12.70 13.35
N GLU A 125 7.12 13.86 13.08
CA GLU A 125 6.41 15.09 12.74
C GLU A 125 5.62 14.95 11.42
N HIS A 126 6.24 14.29 10.43
CA HIS A 126 5.62 13.95 9.15
C HIS A 126 5.68 12.43 8.96
N ASP A 127 4.57 11.76 9.28
CA ASP A 127 4.46 10.30 9.23
C ASP A 127 4.15 9.83 7.81
N THR A 128 5.20 9.72 6.98
CA THR A 128 5.17 9.13 5.64
C THR A 128 5.87 7.78 5.63
N PRO A 129 5.55 6.89 4.68
CA PRO A 129 6.25 5.61 4.55
C PRO A 129 7.77 5.76 4.41
N LEU A 130 8.22 6.78 3.67
CA LEU A 130 9.65 7.06 3.51
C LEU A 130 10.29 7.51 4.83
N ASN A 131 9.63 8.39 5.59
CA ASN A 131 10.14 8.85 6.88
C ASN A 131 10.16 7.72 7.92
N ARG A 132 9.15 6.83 7.91
CA ARG A 132 9.13 5.63 8.76
C ARG A 132 10.34 4.73 8.50
N ARG A 133 10.75 4.55 7.22
CA ARG A 133 11.93 3.73 6.85
C ARG A 133 13.24 4.30 7.39
N ASN A 134 13.31 5.62 7.60
CA ASN A 134 14.48 6.30 8.13
C ASN A 134 14.44 6.49 9.66
N ALA A 135 13.34 6.14 10.31
CA ALA A 135 13.17 6.31 11.74
C ALA A 135 13.92 5.22 12.54
N PRO A 136 14.42 5.55 13.76
CA PRO A 136 15.11 4.58 14.61
C PRO A 136 14.25 3.36 14.94
N GLU A 137 12.93 3.56 15.13
CA GLU A 137 11.95 2.52 15.45
C GLU A 137 11.84 1.46 14.34
N PHE A 138 12.11 1.84 13.09
CA PHE A 138 12.02 0.91 11.95
C PHE A 138 12.86 -0.34 12.14
N LYS A 139 14.11 -0.16 12.57
CA LYS A 139 15.03 -1.27 12.83
C LYS A 139 14.52 -2.20 13.93
N THR A 140 13.88 -1.66 14.94
CA THR A 140 13.28 -2.44 16.04
C THR A 140 12.16 -3.33 15.52
N TYR A 141 11.22 -2.77 14.75
CA TYR A 141 10.15 -3.54 14.11
C TYR A 141 10.68 -4.58 13.13
N PHE A 142 11.68 -4.22 12.32
CA PHE A 142 12.29 -5.14 11.37
C PHE A 142 12.89 -6.36 12.07
N ASN A 143 13.68 -6.16 13.13
CA ASN A 143 14.28 -7.24 13.91
C ASN A 143 13.23 -8.10 14.61
N GLN A 144 12.16 -7.50 15.14
CA GLN A 144 11.06 -8.21 15.75
C GLN A 144 10.35 -9.12 14.75
N LEU A 145 9.94 -8.59 13.60
CA LEU A 145 9.27 -9.33 12.53
C LEU A 145 10.15 -10.44 11.97
N TRP A 146 11.44 -10.14 11.72
CA TRP A 146 12.41 -11.13 11.27
C TRP A 146 12.54 -12.30 12.23
N LYS A 147 12.59 -12.03 13.54
CA LYS A 147 12.64 -13.06 14.58
C LYS A 147 11.38 -13.92 14.59
N GLU A 148 10.18 -13.30 14.53
CA GLU A 148 8.90 -14.01 14.49
C GLU A 148 8.79 -14.93 13.28
N LEU A 149 9.19 -14.48 12.09
CA LEU A 149 9.16 -15.31 10.90
C LEU A 149 10.12 -16.49 10.98
N ASN A 150 11.36 -16.27 11.47
CA ASN A 150 12.36 -17.34 11.60
C ASN A 150 12.00 -18.35 12.70
N GLN A 151 11.38 -17.94 13.79
CA GLN A 151 10.89 -18.87 14.83
C GLN A 151 9.80 -19.79 14.29
N ASN A 152 8.92 -19.26 13.47
CA ASN A 152 7.93 -20.06 12.75
C ASN A 152 8.57 -21.01 11.71
N GLU A 153 9.84 -20.80 11.34
CA GLU A 153 10.62 -21.70 10.48
C GLU A 153 11.28 -22.86 11.23
N THR A 154 11.60 -22.69 12.49
CA THR A 154 12.40 -23.65 13.28
C THR A 154 11.54 -24.68 14.04
N LEU A 155 10.22 -24.44 14.16
CA LEU A 155 9.28 -25.32 14.87
C LEU A 155 8.58 -26.36 13.98
N ALA A 156 9.16 -26.68 12.83
CA ALA A 156 8.63 -27.68 11.88
C ALA A 156 9.51 -28.91 11.80
#